data_2fdb0f72e4e56fc2d579f089f81d563e
#
_entry.id   2fdb0f72e4e56fc2d579f089f81d563e
#
_cell.length_a   1.000
_cell.length_b   1.000
_cell.length_c   1.000
_cell.angle_alpha   90.00
_cell.angle_beta   90.00
_cell.angle_gamma   90.00
#
_symmetry.space_group_name_H-M   'P 1'
#
loop_
_entity.id
_entity.type
_entity.pdbx_description
1 polymer ?
#
loop_
_entity_poly.entity_id
_entity_poly.type
_entity_poly.pdbx_seq_one_letter_code
_entity_poly.pdbx_strand_id
1 'polypeptide(L)'
;MIDVPIYEVNLYLNGTLIGDCRPIAENLNYARSRTKLGADSIDFTINDKLFDEWCRNRNTTINQMLKPIALECRLTRDGIAVVGGFLATMPAYQPLNASADLTLHFDGFLNLLGGVYIRDTMTNLPLGTITGSAGSLVSQMIMLAENISSDAGKAYGFSAGNVDAMTSITHTFDNYKTVKDWICDRCDNTSGAGPFDVYFDADKTYNIYADANFGDVITDWVAYYPTLLNNTSATSISASEVGGFASAIIGIGSGEISANPDENTALYEFVSDITKIADYGYYENLYQQSSISTSAVMVRNITAKLNNTANPIWQPEITLHGRQVAPKPTGSNKIWVGDTITINNSVDLTGMTNGQFRVNQLKVAISATGDETISPVLERVNV
;
A
#
# COMPACT_ATOMS: atom_id res chain seq x y z
N MET A 1 24.32 22.55 10.60
CA MET A 1 23.04 23.03 10.01
C MET A 1 22.38 21.78 9.48
N ILE A 2 21.21 21.43 9.92
CA ILE A 2 20.44 20.30 9.33
C ILE A 2 19.80 20.91 8.10
N ASP A 3 20.20 20.43 6.91
CA ASP A 3 19.67 20.93 5.66
C ASP A 3 18.19 20.60 5.57
N VAL A 4 17.37 21.58 5.20
CA VAL A 4 15.95 21.39 4.90
C VAL A 4 15.87 20.59 3.59
N PRO A 5 15.14 19.47 3.53
CA PRO A 5 15.05 18.68 2.33
C PRO A 5 14.42 19.47 1.17
N ILE A 6 14.93 19.26 -0.03
CA ILE A 6 14.41 19.88 -1.25
C ILE A 6 13.46 18.91 -1.91
N TYR A 7 12.19 19.34 -2.05
CA TYR A 7 11.17 18.60 -2.77
C TYR A 7 10.92 19.21 -4.14
N GLU A 8 10.76 18.35 -5.14
CA GLU A 8 10.23 18.71 -6.46
C GLU A 8 8.94 17.94 -6.70
N VAL A 9 7.93 18.61 -7.24
CA VAL A 9 6.62 18.05 -7.61
C VAL A 9 6.51 18.12 -9.12
N ASN A 10 7.07 17.13 -9.79
CA ASN A 10 7.17 17.10 -11.25
C ASN A 10 5.87 16.57 -11.87
N LEU A 11 5.20 17.41 -12.66
CA LEU A 11 4.00 17.04 -13.41
C LEU A 11 4.34 16.59 -14.84
N TYR A 12 3.71 15.48 -15.24
CA TYR A 12 3.83 14.91 -16.59
C TYR A 12 2.44 14.81 -17.22
N LEU A 13 2.33 15.18 -18.48
CA LEU A 13 1.10 14.98 -19.25
C LEU A 13 1.38 13.98 -20.38
N ASN A 14 0.67 12.85 -20.37
CA ASN A 14 0.90 11.75 -21.32
C ASN A 14 2.38 11.31 -21.37
N GLY A 15 3.04 11.20 -20.22
CA GLY A 15 4.44 10.82 -20.10
C GLY A 15 5.47 11.91 -20.40
N THR A 16 5.03 13.10 -20.85
CA THR A 16 5.94 14.24 -21.14
C THR A 16 6.04 15.15 -19.92
N LEU A 17 7.25 15.43 -19.45
CA LEU A 17 7.48 16.37 -18.35
C LEU A 17 7.01 17.78 -18.74
N ILE A 18 6.13 18.36 -17.94
CA ILE A 18 5.67 19.74 -18.07
C ILE A 18 6.49 20.66 -17.16
N GLY A 19 6.81 20.22 -15.96
CA GLY A 19 7.70 20.93 -15.05
C GLY A 19 7.39 20.71 -13.57
N ASP A 20 8.22 21.32 -12.73
CA ASP A 20 8.05 21.34 -11.28
C ASP A 20 7.00 22.38 -10.86
N CYS A 21 5.99 21.96 -10.12
CA CYS A 21 4.97 22.83 -9.54
C CYS A 21 5.14 23.06 -8.03
N ARG A 22 6.22 22.53 -7.41
CA ARG A 22 6.47 22.69 -5.96
C ARG A 22 6.41 24.13 -5.49
N PRO A 23 6.90 25.15 -6.25
CA PRO A 23 6.83 26.56 -5.82
C PRO A 23 5.41 27.10 -5.59
N ILE A 24 4.39 26.47 -6.16
CA ILE A 24 2.99 26.88 -6.03
C ILE A 24 2.13 25.82 -5.31
N ALA A 25 2.71 24.66 -4.96
CA ALA A 25 2.03 23.58 -4.26
C ALA A 25 2.10 23.79 -2.73
N GLU A 26 0.95 23.71 -2.09
CA GLU A 26 0.80 23.81 -0.63
C GLU A 26 0.27 22.50 -0.04
N ASN A 27 0.40 22.31 1.27
CA ASN A 27 -0.13 21.15 1.99
C ASN A 27 0.28 19.81 1.34
N LEU A 28 1.55 19.70 0.95
CA LEU A 28 2.06 18.51 0.29
C LEU A 28 2.13 17.33 1.26
N ASN A 29 1.44 16.26 0.90
CA ASN A 29 1.45 15.01 1.64
C ASN A 29 1.67 13.86 0.68
N TYR A 30 2.29 12.79 1.14
CA TYR A 30 2.30 11.54 0.39
C TYR A 30 2.24 10.33 1.31
N ALA A 31 1.76 9.22 0.78
CA ALA A 31 1.80 7.94 1.44
C ALA A 31 2.43 6.87 0.54
N ARG A 32 3.27 6.03 1.14
CA ARG A 32 3.77 4.80 0.53
C ARG A 32 3.22 3.63 1.31
N SER A 33 2.74 2.61 0.63
CA SER A 33 2.03 1.50 1.26
C SER A 33 2.54 0.16 0.76
N ARG A 34 2.52 -0.85 1.63
CA ARG A 34 2.62 -2.26 1.19
C ARG A 34 1.35 -2.63 0.40
N THR A 35 1.49 -3.56 -0.53
CA THR A 35 0.41 -4.01 -1.43
C THR A 35 -0.87 -4.39 -0.68
N LYS A 36 -0.75 -5.03 0.48
CA LYS A 36 -1.89 -5.43 1.33
C LYS A 36 -2.72 -4.26 1.86
N LEU A 37 -2.16 -3.05 1.95
CA LEU A 37 -2.84 -1.85 2.45
C LEU A 37 -3.35 -0.95 1.32
N GLY A 38 -3.11 -1.31 0.08
CA GLY A 38 -3.55 -0.56 -1.09
C GLY A 38 -2.44 0.19 -1.80
N ALA A 39 -2.80 1.24 -2.52
CA ALA A 39 -1.87 2.01 -3.31
C ALA A 39 -1.26 3.20 -2.54
N ASP A 40 -0.17 3.68 -3.09
CA ASP A 40 0.45 4.95 -2.72
C ASP A 40 -0.46 6.13 -3.07
N SER A 41 -0.21 7.29 -2.48
CA SER A 41 -0.88 8.54 -2.85
C SER A 41 0.03 9.75 -2.73
N ILE A 42 -0.32 10.81 -3.48
CA ILE A 42 0.25 12.15 -3.36
C ILE A 42 -0.90 13.13 -3.34
N ASP A 43 -0.91 14.02 -2.36
CA ASP A 43 -1.93 15.04 -2.19
C ASP A 43 -1.28 16.41 -2.01
N PHE A 44 -1.79 17.41 -2.69
CA PHE A 44 -1.44 18.82 -2.45
C PHE A 44 -2.52 19.77 -2.94
N THR A 45 -2.46 21.02 -2.46
CA THR A 45 -3.35 22.08 -2.89
C THR A 45 -2.59 23.10 -3.73
N ILE A 46 -3.24 23.66 -4.73
CA ILE A 46 -2.73 24.76 -5.56
C ILE A 46 -3.82 25.81 -5.72
N ASN A 47 -3.47 27.08 -5.56
CA ASN A 47 -4.38 28.16 -5.94
C ASN A 47 -4.63 28.14 -7.45
N ASP A 48 -5.90 28.21 -7.87
CA ASP A 48 -6.32 28.08 -9.27
C ASP A 48 -5.68 29.11 -10.21
N LYS A 49 -5.53 30.37 -9.76
CA LYS A 49 -4.91 31.43 -10.54
C LYS A 49 -3.43 31.23 -10.73
N LEU A 50 -2.73 30.80 -9.67
CA LEU A 50 -1.30 30.46 -9.74
C LEU A 50 -1.09 29.26 -10.66
N PHE A 51 -1.99 28.27 -10.61
CA PHE A 51 -1.91 27.12 -11.48
C PHE A 51 -2.18 27.47 -12.95
N ASP A 52 -3.13 28.36 -13.24
CA ASP A 52 -3.40 28.85 -14.58
C ASP A 52 -2.20 29.62 -15.15
N GLU A 53 -1.58 30.50 -14.35
CA GLU A 53 -0.35 31.19 -14.74
C GLU A 53 0.81 30.23 -14.98
N TRP A 54 0.99 29.24 -14.10
CA TRP A 54 2.00 28.20 -14.24
C TRP A 54 1.79 27.39 -15.53
N CYS A 55 0.55 27.03 -15.86
CA CYS A 55 0.19 26.35 -17.10
C CYS A 55 0.51 27.22 -18.33
N ARG A 56 0.08 28.48 -18.35
CA ARG A 56 0.32 29.40 -19.49
C ARG A 56 1.82 29.58 -19.76
N ASN A 57 2.62 29.71 -18.72
CA ASN A 57 4.09 29.82 -18.84
C ASN A 57 4.73 28.58 -19.46
N ARG A 58 3.98 27.47 -19.60
CA ARG A 58 4.39 26.20 -20.21
C ARG A 58 3.63 25.84 -21.47
N ASN A 59 2.94 26.83 -22.07
CA ASN A 59 2.14 26.66 -23.29
C ASN A 59 1.03 25.58 -23.14
N THR A 60 0.41 25.50 -21.97
CA THR A 60 -0.71 24.58 -21.69
C THR A 60 -1.84 25.32 -20.96
N THR A 61 -2.94 24.66 -20.72
CA THR A 61 -4.08 25.20 -19.98
C THR A 61 -4.50 24.26 -18.84
N ILE A 62 -5.19 24.77 -17.82
CA ILE A 62 -5.73 23.95 -16.72
C ILE A 62 -6.55 22.77 -17.28
N ASN A 63 -7.44 23.03 -18.25
CA ASN A 63 -8.29 21.99 -18.84
C ASN A 63 -7.51 20.91 -19.60
N GLN A 64 -6.35 21.25 -20.15
CA GLN A 64 -5.45 20.27 -20.77
C GLN A 64 -4.70 19.46 -19.72
N MET A 65 -4.33 20.08 -18.60
CA MET A 65 -3.62 19.42 -17.51
C MET A 65 -4.52 18.51 -16.67
N LEU A 66 -5.68 18.99 -16.24
CA LEU A 66 -6.56 18.25 -15.32
C LEU A 66 -7.31 17.10 -16.04
N LYS A 67 -6.56 16.15 -16.59
CA LYS A 67 -7.13 14.96 -17.21
C LYS A 67 -6.79 13.74 -16.36
N PRO A 68 -7.79 13.07 -15.76
CA PRO A 68 -7.57 11.84 -15.02
C PRO A 68 -6.79 10.82 -15.86
N ILE A 69 -5.91 10.06 -15.20
CA ILE A 69 -5.01 9.06 -15.79
C ILE A 69 -3.90 9.67 -16.68
N ALA A 70 -4.18 10.77 -17.39
CA ALA A 70 -3.22 11.39 -18.31
C ALA A 70 -2.22 12.31 -17.62
N LEU A 71 -2.63 12.96 -16.52
CA LEU A 71 -1.76 13.77 -15.67
C LEU A 71 -1.12 12.88 -14.61
N GLU A 72 0.20 12.87 -14.57
CA GLU A 72 1.01 12.14 -13.59
C GLU A 72 1.78 13.13 -12.73
N CYS A 73 2.03 12.73 -11.49
CA CYS A 73 2.90 13.44 -10.56
C CYS A 73 4.03 12.51 -10.12
N ARG A 74 5.25 13.02 -10.10
CA ARG A 74 6.42 12.34 -9.54
C ARG A 74 7.06 13.25 -8.51
N LEU A 75 7.12 12.76 -7.29
CA LEU A 75 7.71 13.48 -6.17
C LEU A 75 9.16 13.03 -5.97
N THR A 76 10.07 13.99 -5.90
CA THR A 76 11.47 13.75 -5.51
C THR A 76 11.77 14.46 -4.20
N ARG A 77 12.69 13.90 -3.42
CA ARG A 77 13.28 14.48 -2.21
C ARG A 77 14.80 14.45 -2.36
N ASP A 78 15.42 15.60 -2.34
CA ASP A 78 16.88 15.73 -2.55
C ASP A 78 17.38 15.00 -3.82
N GLY A 79 16.60 15.08 -4.90
CA GLY A 79 16.86 14.40 -6.17
C GLY A 79 16.56 12.89 -6.18
N ILE A 80 16.14 12.30 -5.06
CA ILE A 80 15.75 10.88 -4.97
C ILE A 80 14.23 10.78 -5.19
N ALA A 81 13.80 9.98 -6.17
CA ALA A 81 12.39 9.71 -6.39
C ALA A 81 11.78 8.96 -5.20
N VAL A 82 10.69 9.50 -4.63
CA VAL A 82 10.05 8.91 -3.45
C VAL A 82 8.70 8.29 -3.77
N VAL A 83 7.90 8.89 -4.64
CA VAL A 83 6.60 8.36 -5.05
C VAL A 83 6.18 8.91 -6.40
N GLY A 84 5.41 8.13 -7.14
CA GLY A 84 4.77 8.55 -8.38
C GLY A 84 3.32 8.08 -8.42
N GLY A 85 2.49 8.83 -9.14
CA GLY A 85 1.08 8.52 -9.29
C GLY A 85 0.43 9.27 -10.44
N PHE A 86 -0.84 9.00 -10.66
CA PHE A 86 -1.66 9.62 -11.69
C PHE A 86 -2.86 10.32 -11.05
N LEU A 87 -3.34 11.39 -11.66
CA LEU A 87 -4.53 12.10 -11.21
C LEU A 87 -5.73 11.14 -11.22
N ALA A 88 -6.26 10.84 -10.03
CA ALA A 88 -7.33 9.86 -9.88
C ALA A 88 -8.68 10.38 -10.38
N THR A 89 -9.02 11.59 -9.99
CA THR A 89 -10.29 12.24 -10.33
C THR A 89 -10.05 13.72 -10.64
N MET A 90 -10.95 14.32 -11.43
CA MET A 90 -10.92 15.77 -11.58
C MET A 90 -11.21 16.43 -10.23
N PRO A 91 -10.38 17.42 -9.83
CA PRO A 91 -10.65 18.18 -8.62
C PRO A 91 -11.99 18.91 -8.74
N ALA A 92 -12.72 19.00 -7.62
CA ALA A 92 -13.91 19.80 -7.56
C ALA A 92 -13.51 21.29 -7.72
N TYR A 93 -14.00 21.91 -8.79
CA TYR A 93 -13.73 23.31 -9.07
C TYR A 93 -15.02 24.12 -8.90
N GLN A 94 -15.00 25.11 -8.03
CA GLN A 94 -16.10 26.06 -7.84
C GLN A 94 -15.66 27.46 -8.32
N PRO A 95 -15.98 27.81 -9.57
CA PRO A 95 -15.50 29.08 -10.18
C PRO A 95 -16.14 30.38 -9.63
N LEU A 96 -17.04 30.27 -8.66
CA LEU A 96 -17.85 31.41 -8.19
C LEU A 96 -17.17 32.31 -7.14
N ASN A 97 -16.02 31.91 -6.59
CA ASN A 97 -15.28 32.72 -5.62
C ASN A 97 -13.99 33.26 -6.25
N ALA A 98 -13.59 34.46 -5.81
CA ALA A 98 -12.49 35.23 -6.38
C ALA A 98 -11.10 34.50 -6.38
N SER A 99 -10.98 33.40 -5.70
CA SER A 99 -9.83 32.50 -5.67
C SER A 99 -10.26 31.16 -5.06
N ALA A 100 -10.04 30.05 -5.73
CA ALA A 100 -10.34 28.71 -5.26
C ALA A 100 -9.05 27.88 -5.20
N ASP A 101 -8.85 27.15 -4.11
CA ASP A 101 -7.78 26.18 -4.03
C ASP A 101 -8.22 24.85 -4.66
N LEU A 102 -7.41 24.36 -5.56
CA LEU A 102 -7.57 23.04 -6.19
C LEU A 102 -6.83 22.01 -5.34
N THR A 103 -7.54 21.04 -4.83
CA THR A 103 -6.91 19.86 -4.21
C THR A 103 -6.68 18.82 -5.28
N LEU A 104 -5.42 18.50 -5.55
CA LEU A 104 -5.00 17.45 -6.48
C LEU A 104 -4.67 16.19 -5.70
N HIS A 105 -5.33 15.10 -6.06
CA HIS A 105 -5.11 13.77 -5.52
C HIS A 105 -4.60 12.84 -6.61
N PHE A 106 -3.43 12.27 -6.38
CA PHE A 106 -2.80 11.31 -7.28
C PHE A 106 -2.74 9.95 -6.60
N ASP A 107 -3.34 8.97 -7.24
CA ASP A 107 -3.23 7.57 -6.87
C ASP A 107 -1.93 6.96 -7.37
N GLY A 108 -1.31 6.09 -6.59
CA GLY A 108 -0.14 5.32 -7.02
C GLY A 108 -0.44 4.38 -8.20
N PHE A 109 0.58 4.04 -8.96
CA PHE A 109 0.44 3.33 -10.24
C PHE A 109 -0.20 1.94 -10.13
N LEU A 110 -0.15 1.29 -8.96
CA LEU A 110 -0.90 0.03 -8.73
C LEU A 110 -2.41 0.20 -9.01
N ASN A 111 -2.97 1.40 -8.77
CA ASN A 111 -4.39 1.67 -9.00
C ASN A 111 -4.78 1.67 -10.49
N LEU A 112 -3.86 1.92 -11.44
CA LEU A 112 -4.14 1.78 -12.87
C LEU A 112 -4.55 0.35 -13.25
N LEU A 113 -3.99 -0.64 -12.55
CA LEU A 113 -4.31 -2.06 -12.76
C LEU A 113 -5.75 -2.43 -12.34
N GLY A 114 -6.42 -1.56 -11.56
CA GLY A 114 -7.84 -1.69 -11.22
C GLY A 114 -8.81 -1.40 -12.37
N GLY A 115 -8.32 -0.76 -13.43
CA GLY A 115 -9.09 -0.50 -14.65
C GLY A 115 -9.00 -1.62 -15.71
N VAL A 116 -8.21 -2.68 -15.45
CA VAL A 116 -7.98 -3.75 -16.45
C VAL A 116 -8.38 -5.11 -15.90
N TYR A 117 -9.26 -5.81 -16.64
CA TYR A 117 -9.68 -7.16 -16.31
C TYR A 117 -8.74 -8.21 -16.90
N ILE A 118 -8.47 -9.25 -16.14
CA ILE A 118 -7.67 -10.40 -16.57
C ILE A 118 -8.50 -11.21 -17.56
N ARG A 119 -8.05 -11.25 -18.82
CA ARG A 119 -8.73 -11.93 -19.91
C ARG A 119 -7.75 -12.35 -21.00
N ASP A 120 -8.14 -13.33 -21.76
CA ASP A 120 -7.51 -13.64 -23.05
C ASP A 120 -7.82 -12.52 -24.05
N THR A 121 -6.80 -11.93 -24.66
CA THR A 121 -6.96 -10.76 -25.54
C THR A 121 -7.59 -11.10 -26.90
N MET A 122 -7.55 -12.37 -27.32
CA MET A 122 -8.14 -12.81 -28.57
C MET A 122 -9.63 -13.14 -28.44
N THR A 123 -9.99 -13.84 -27.36
CA THR A 123 -11.36 -14.32 -27.12
C THR A 123 -12.19 -13.41 -26.26
N ASN A 124 -11.54 -12.50 -25.51
CA ASN A 124 -12.13 -11.69 -24.44
C ASN A 124 -12.78 -12.48 -23.30
N LEU A 125 -12.51 -13.78 -23.20
CA LEU A 125 -12.96 -14.64 -22.12
C LEU A 125 -11.97 -14.60 -20.95
N PRO A 126 -12.37 -15.04 -19.74
CA PRO A 126 -11.42 -15.23 -18.63
C PRO A 126 -10.22 -16.07 -19.07
N LEU A 127 -9.02 -15.73 -18.54
CA LEU A 127 -7.74 -16.27 -19.03
C LEU A 127 -7.60 -17.81 -18.89
N GLY A 128 -8.44 -18.45 -18.06
CA GLY A 128 -8.34 -19.89 -17.79
C GLY A 128 -7.25 -20.20 -16.74
N THR A 129 -6.68 -21.40 -16.82
CA THR A 129 -5.70 -21.87 -15.82
C THR A 129 -4.28 -21.53 -16.23
N ILE A 130 -3.54 -20.90 -15.31
CA ILE A 130 -2.11 -20.61 -15.44
C ILE A 130 -1.34 -21.21 -14.28
N THR A 131 -0.09 -21.58 -14.54
CA THR A 131 0.84 -22.13 -13.53
C THR A 131 2.21 -21.49 -13.68
N GLY A 132 2.82 -21.10 -12.57
CA GLY A 132 4.15 -20.53 -12.56
C GLY A 132 4.57 -20.03 -11.18
N SER A 133 5.79 -19.53 -11.06
CA SER A 133 6.23 -18.80 -9.86
C SER A 133 5.30 -17.60 -9.61
N ALA A 134 4.91 -17.37 -8.37
CA ALA A 134 4.00 -16.27 -8.02
C ALA A 134 4.51 -14.92 -8.52
N GLY A 135 5.79 -14.60 -8.35
CA GLY A 135 6.39 -13.37 -8.88
C GLY A 135 6.29 -13.26 -10.40
N SER A 136 6.58 -14.36 -11.12
CA SER A 136 6.46 -14.40 -12.58
C SER A 136 5.01 -14.22 -13.05
N LEU A 137 4.04 -14.83 -12.37
CA LEU A 137 2.63 -14.67 -12.71
C LEU A 137 2.13 -13.25 -12.47
N VAL A 138 2.53 -12.63 -11.35
CA VAL A 138 2.22 -11.21 -11.07
C VAL A 138 2.79 -10.32 -12.17
N SER A 139 4.06 -10.52 -12.53
CA SER A 139 4.70 -9.79 -13.63
C SER A 139 3.95 -9.97 -14.95
N GLN A 140 3.54 -11.21 -15.30
CA GLN A 140 2.73 -11.47 -16.50
C GLN A 140 1.40 -10.73 -16.47
N MET A 141 0.71 -10.64 -15.32
CA MET A 141 -0.57 -9.93 -15.22
C MET A 141 -0.38 -8.40 -15.35
N ILE A 142 0.69 -7.85 -14.82
CA ILE A 142 1.02 -6.43 -15.00
C ILE A 142 1.31 -6.14 -16.48
N MET A 143 2.10 -6.99 -17.14
CA MET A 143 2.40 -6.85 -18.57
C MET A 143 1.19 -7.12 -19.47
N LEU A 144 0.25 -7.98 -19.04
CA LEU A 144 -1.04 -8.14 -19.73
C LEU A 144 -1.83 -6.81 -19.69
N ALA A 145 -1.87 -6.14 -18.56
CA ALA A 145 -2.52 -4.83 -18.45
C ALA A 145 -1.85 -3.78 -19.34
N GLU A 146 -0.52 -3.75 -19.38
CA GLU A 146 0.25 -2.87 -20.26
C GLU A 146 -0.09 -3.13 -21.75
N ASN A 147 -0.10 -4.39 -22.17
CA ASN A 147 -0.40 -4.77 -23.55
C ASN A 147 -1.85 -4.38 -23.94
N ILE A 148 -2.84 -4.68 -23.08
CA ILE A 148 -4.24 -4.31 -23.33
C ILE A 148 -4.38 -2.79 -23.48
N SER A 149 -3.70 -2.01 -22.63
CA SER A 149 -3.73 -0.55 -22.70
C SER A 149 -3.02 -0.04 -23.95
N SER A 150 -1.88 -0.62 -24.32
CA SER A 150 -1.12 -0.30 -25.52
C SER A 150 -1.92 -0.58 -26.79
N ASP A 151 -2.59 -1.74 -26.88
CA ASP A 151 -3.46 -2.13 -28.01
C ASP A 151 -4.65 -1.18 -28.16
N ALA A 152 -5.12 -0.61 -27.05
CA ALA A 152 -6.14 0.45 -27.03
C ALA A 152 -5.59 1.84 -27.43
N GLY A 153 -4.32 1.94 -27.78
CA GLY A 153 -3.66 3.16 -28.26
C GLY A 153 -3.01 4.01 -27.18
N LYS A 154 -2.94 3.55 -25.92
CA LYS A 154 -2.30 4.31 -24.84
C LYS A 154 -1.65 3.41 -23.79
N ALA A 155 -0.39 3.08 -23.99
CA ALA A 155 0.42 2.35 -23.01
C ALA A 155 0.49 3.08 -21.67
N TYR A 156 0.49 2.34 -20.56
CA TYR A 156 0.77 2.90 -19.24
C TYR A 156 2.24 3.25 -19.08
N GLY A 157 3.12 2.53 -19.77
CA GLY A 157 4.56 2.69 -19.72
C GLY A 157 5.21 1.91 -18.58
N PHE A 158 4.63 0.79 -18.17
CA PHE A 158 5.20 -0.07 -17.14
C PHE A 158 6.43 -0.82 -17.65
N SER A 159 7.45 -0.91 -16.80
CA SER A 159 8.65 -1.71 -17.04
C SER A 159 8.96 -2.59 -15.83
N ALA A 160 9.52 -3.78 -16.09
CA ALA A 160 9.90 -4.70 -15.04
C ALA A 160 11.25 -4.28 -14.43
N GLY A 161 11.30 -4.19 -13.12
CA GLY A 161 12.52 -4.12 -12.33
C GLY A 161 12.86 -5.47 -11.72
N ASN A 162 12.99 -5.54 -10.39
CA ASN A 162 13.24 -6.80 -9.68
C ASN A 162 11.98 -7.67 -9.63
N VAL A 163 12.13 -8.96 -9.92
CA VAL A 163 11.08 -9.98 -9.78
C VAL A 163 11.66 -11.16 -9.04
N ASP A 164 11.35 -11.29 -7.75
CA ASP A 164 11.84 -12.37 -6.92
C ASP A 164 11.29 -13.73 -7.35
N ALA A 165 12.13 -14.75 -7.24
CA ALA A 165 11.69 -16.13 -7.36
C ALA A 165 10.86 -16.52 -6.13
N MET A 166 9.66 -17.05 -6.37
CA MET A 166 8.70 -17.42 -5.31
C MET A 166 8.14 -18.81 -5.58
N THR A 167 7.38 -19.32 -4.61
CA THR A 167 6.69 -20.61 -4.76
C THR A 167 5.84 -20.64 -6.03
N SER A 168 5.85 -21.78 -6.72
CA SER A 168 4.98 -22.00 -7.89
C SER A 168 3.53 -22.21 -7.44
N ILE A 169 2.62 -21.53 -8.10
CA ILE A 169 1.18 -21.63 -7.87
C ILE A 169 0.46 -21.96 -9.17
N THR A 170 -0.70 -22.60 -9.05
CA THR A 170 -1.66 -22.76 -10.13
C THR A 170 -2.91 -21.96 -9.82
N HIS A 171 -3.37 -21.16 -10.75
CA HIS A 171 -4.60 -20.37 -10.59
C HIS A 171 -5.48 -20.48 -11.83
N THR A 172 -6.78 -20.65 -11.60
CA THR A 172 -7.80 -20.66 -12.64
C THR A 172 -8.61 -19.37 -12.55
N PHE A 173 -8.66 -18.65 -13.67
CA PHE A 173 -9.53 -17.51 -13.86
C PHE A 173 -10.81 -18.01 -14.52
N ASP A 174 -11.85 -18.16 -13.74
CA ASP A 174 -13.19 -18.59 -14.17
C ASP A 174 -14.18 -17.42 -14.27
N ASN A 175 -13.78 -16.23 -13.79
CA ASN A 175 -14.55 -15.01 -13.84
C ASN A 175 -13.65 -13.80 -14.14
N TYR A 176 -14.26 -12.65 -14.43
CA TYR A 176 -13.54 -11.40 -14.62
C TYR A 176 -13.13 -10.82 -13.28
N LYS A 177 -11.81 -10.65 -13.10
CA LYS A 177 -11.20 -9.99 -11.97
C LYS A 177 -10.22 -8.94 -12.45
N THR A 178 -10.12 -7.80 -11.80
CA THR A 178 -9.11 -6.82 -12.18
C THR A 178 -7.71 -7.32 -11.79
N VAL A 179 -6.70 -6.85 -12.52
CA VAL A 179 -5.31 -7.21 -12.22
C VAL A 179 -4.93 -6.78 -10.80
N LYS A 180 -5.33 -5.56 -10.40
CA LYS A 180 -5.11 -5.06 -9.03
C LYS A 180 -5.75 -5.96 -7.98
N ASP A 181 -7.04 -6.28 -8.11
CA ASP A 181 -7.75 -7.08 -7.10
C ASP A 181 -7.14 -8.47 -6.99
N TRP A 182 -6.74 -9.05 -8.12
CA TRP A 182 -6.07 -10.35 -8.12
C TRP A 182 -4.72 -10.30 -7.39
N ILE A 183 -3.91 -9.26 -7.62
CA ILE A 183 -2.63 -9.04 -6.92
C ILE A 183 -2.87 -8.86 -5.42
N CYS A 184 -3.78 -7.97 -5.02
CA CYS A 184 -4.07 -7.67 -3.62
C CYS A 184 -4.59 -8.90 -2.85
N ASP A 185 -5.40 -9.75 -3.48
CA ASP A 185 -5.87 -10.99 -2.87
C ASP A 185 -4.77 -12.05 -2.72
N ARG A 186 -3.66 -11.91 -3.43
CA ARG A 186 -2.56 -12.88 -3.43
C ARG A 186 -1.34 -12.45 -2.62
N CYS A 187 -1.23 -11.15 -2.32
CA CYS A 187 -0.07 -10.61 -1.63
C CYS A 187 0.03 -11.04 -0.16
N ASP A 188 -1.00 -11.65 0.40
CA ASP A 188 -0.95 -12.26 1.74
C ASP A 188 -0.64 -13.76 1.69
N ASN A 189 -0.44 -14.37 2.85
CA ASN A 189 -0.08 -15.78 2.96
C ASN A 189 -1.25 -16.76 2.73
N THR A 190 -2.47 -16.26 2.49
CA THR A 190 -3.68 -17.11 2.37
C THR A 190 -3.74 -17.84 1.04
N SER A 191 -3.06 -17.34 0.01
CA SER A 191 -3.13 -17.88 -1.35
C SER A 191 -2.18 -19.04 -1.67
N GLY A 192 -1.27 -19.39 -0.75
CA GLY A 192 -0.22 -20.37 -0.97
C GLY A 192 0.96 -19.88 -1.82
N ALA A 193 0.91 -18.62 -2.29
CA ALA A 193 2.01 -17.97 -2.98
C ALA A 193 3.14 -17.55 -2.04
N GLY A 194 2.87 -17.52 -0.73
CA GLY A 194 3.65 -16.79 0.26
C GLY A 194 3.33 -15.29 0.21
N PRO A 195 3.63 -14.55 1.29
CA PRO A 195 3.45 -13.10 1.27
C PRO A 195 4.45 -12.46 0.32
N PHE A 196 3.98 -11.48 -0.46
CA PHE A 196 4.81 -10.70 -1.37
C PHE A 196 4.30 -9.26 -1.46
N ASP A 197 5.15 -8.36 -1.95
CA ASP A 197 4.80 -6.97 -2.23
C ASP A 197 5.09 -6.59 -3.68
N VAL A 198 4.19 -5.82 -4.27
CA VAL A 198 4.35 -5.19 -5.57
C VAL A 198 4.56 -3.69 -5.35
N TYR A 199 5.69 -3.20 -5.77
CA TYR A 199 6.13 -1.84 -5.56
C TYR A 199 6.39 -1.15 -6.89
N PHE A 200 5.79 0.02 -7.11
CA PHE A 200 6.05 0.85 -8.27
C PHE A 200 6.98 2.00 -7.89
N ASP A 201 8.08 2.13 -8.62
CA ASP A 201 8.92 3.32 -8.57
C ASP A 201 8.21 4.51 -9.23
N ALA A 202 8.70 5.72 -8.97
CA ALA A 202 8.11 6.93 -9.52
C ALA A 202 8.17 7.01 -11.06
N ASP A 203 9.02 6.23 -11.70
CA ASP A 203 9.18 6.12 -13.16
C ASP A 203 8.33 4.99 -13.78
N LYS A 204 7.47 4.34 -12.99
CA LYS A 204 6.62 3.19 -13.37
C LYS A 204 7.37 1.87 -13.53
N THR A 205 8.59 1.76 -13.04
CA THR A 205 9.25 0.47 -12.91
C THR A 205 8.59 -0.29 -11.75
N TYR A 206 8.05 -1.47 -12.03
CA TYR A 206 7.48 -2.31 -10.99
C TYR A 206 8.49 -3.34 -10.48
N ASN A 207 8.50 -3.52 -9.17
CA ASN A 207 9.31 -4.49 -8.47
C ASN A 207 8.40 -5.44 -7.69
N ILE A 208 8.73 -6.72 -7.65
CA ILE A 208 7.98 -7.75 -6.96
C ILE A 208 8.93 -8.44 -6.00
N TYR A 209 8.70 -8.27 -4.71
CA TYR A 209 9.54 -8.81 -3.65
C TYR A 209 8.80 -9.88 -2.86
N ALA A 210 9.48 -11.01 -2.61
CA ALA A 210 9.07 -11.90 -1.54
C ALA A 210 9.12 -11.13 -0.21
N ASP A 211 8.22 -11.41 0.73
CA ASP A 211 8.10 -10.66 2.00
C ASP A 211 9.42 -10.58 2.77
N ALA A 212 10.22 -11.66 2.76
CA ALA A 212 11.52 -11.69 3.42
C ALA A 212 12.57 -10.77 2.78
N ASN A 213 12.37 -10.34 1.54
CA ASN A 213 13.33 -9.53 0.78
C ASN A 213 12.86 -8.06 0.64
N PHE A 214 11.69 -7.71 1.20
CA PHE A 214 11.14 -6.37 1.10
C PHE A 214 11.44 -5.55 2.36
N GLY A 215 12.22 -4.49 2.20
CA GLY A 215 12.66 -3.61 3.28
C GLY A 215 13.91 -4.12 4.01
N ASP A 216 14.51 -3.27 4.81
CA ASP A 216 15.72 -3.52 5.58
C ASP A 216 15.42 -3.57 7.08
N VAL A 217 16.26 -4.27 7.83
CA VAL A 217 16.28 -4.14 9.30
C VAL A 217 17.14 -2.93 9.65
N ILE A 218 16.51 -1.89 10.16
CA ILE A 218 17.18 -0.63 10.52
C ILE A 218 17.90 -0.80 11.83
N THR A 219 19.21 -0.57 11.83
CA THR A 219 20.10 -0.72 13.01
C THR A 219 20.86 0.54 13.36
N ASP A 220 20.84 1.54 12.48
CA ASP A 220 21.58 2.80 12.65
C ASP A 220 20.85 3.81 13.53
N TRP A 221 19.56 3.59 13.81
CA TRP A 221 18.79 4.39 14.76
C TRP A 221 17.68 3.57 15.44
N VAL A 222 17.21 4.08 16.57
CA VAL A 222 16.10 3.53 17.36
C VAL A 222 15.13 4.67 17.69
N ALA A 223 13.84 4.45 17.60
CA ALA A 223 12.85 5.42 18.04
C ALA A 223 12.69 5.38 19.55
N TYR A 224 13.09 6.45 20.24
CA TYR A 224 12.98 6.58 21.70
C TYR A 224 11.82 7.48 22.10
N TYR A 225 11.11 7.09 23.15
CA TYR A 225 10.14 7.93 23.86
C TYR A 225 10.24 7.71 25.38
N PRO A 226 10.20 8.73 26.23
CA PRO A 226 10.35 10.15 25.88
C PRO A 226 11.73 10.46 25.30
N THR A 227 11.84 11.60 24.64
CA THR A 227 13.03 12.05 23.93
C THR A 227 14.30 11.94 24.78
N LEU A 228 15.31 11.21 24.26
CA LEU A 228 16.66 11.20 24.79
C LEU A 228 17.56 12.09 23.94
N LEU A 229 18.49 12.82 24.58
CA LEU A 229 19.48 13.64 23.88
C LEU A 229 20.31 12.77 22.91
N ASN A 230 20.41 13.18 21.64
CA ASN A 230 21.18 12.57 20.56
C ASN A 230 20.61 11.29 19.93
N ASN A 231 19.36 10.93 20.19
CA ASN A 231 18.71 9.79 19.54
C ASN A 231 17.50 10.25 18.70
N THR A 232 17.07 9.41 17.76
CA THR A 232 15.82 9.63 17.04
C THR A 232 14.67 9.57 18.03
N SER A 233 13.94 10.67 18.14
CA SER A 233 12.87 10.80 19.12
C SER A 233 11.53 10.72 18.45
N ALA A 234 10.66 9.83 18.94
CA ALA A 234 9.25 9.93 18.66
C ALA A 234 8.68 11.17 19.37
N THR A 235 7.97 12.01 18.65
CA THR A 235 7.30 13.19 19.22
C THR A 235 6.02 12.82 19.95
N SER A 236 5.43 11.68 19.58
CA SER A 236 4.31 11.05 20.28
C SER A 236 4.37 9.54 20.13
N ILE A 237 3.94 8.83 21.16
CA ILE A 237 3.64 7.40 21.09
C ILE A 237 2.27 7.21 21.74
N SER A 238 1.37 6.56 21.02
CA SER A 238 0.14 5.99 21.54
C SER A 238 0.04 4.55 21.06
N ALA A 239 -0.88 3.81 21.63
CA ALA A 239 -1.18 2.46 21.16
C ALA A 239 -2.68 2.35 20.98
N SER A 240 -3.12 1.92 19.81
CA SER A 240 -4.50 1.60 19.53
C SER A 240 -4.67 0.09 19.40
N GLU A 241 -5.78 -0.43 19.93
CA GLU A 241 -6.18 -1.80 19.66
C GLU A 241 -6.64 -1.90 18.21
N VAL A 242 -5.94 -2.70 17.42
CA VAL A 242 -6.40 -3.04 16.07
C VAL A 242 -7.44 -4.14 16.22
N GLY A 243 -8.70 -3.79 15.98
CA GLY A 243 -9.84 -4.69 16.12
C GLY A 243 -9.70 -5.97 15.31
N GLY A 244 -10.27 -7.04 15.83
CA GLY A 244 -10.33 -8.33 15.16
C GLY A 244 -9.67 -9.48 15.92
N PHE A 245 -9.45 -9.34 17.26
CA PHE A 245 -9.01 -10.47 18.06
C PHE A 245 -9.98 -11.66 17.90
N ALA A 246 -9.42 -12.83 17.67
CA ALA A 246 -10.13 -14.08 17.74
C ALA A 246 -9.19 -15.18 18.24
N SER A 247 -9.68 -16.00 19.17
CA SER A 247 -9.04 -17.24 19.62
C SER A 247 -9.60 -18.47 18.91
N ALA A 248 -10.70 -18.29 18.17
CA ALA A 248 -11.33 -19.32 17.35
C ALA A 248 -11.98 -18.70 16.11
N ILE A 249 -12.01 -19.42 14.99
CA ILE A 249 -12.68 -19.00 13.75
C ILE A 249 -13.57 -20.11 13.23
N ILE A 250 -14.81 -19.75 12.90
CA ILE A 250 -15.75 -20.58 12.15
C ILE A 250 -15.65 -20.20 10.69
N GLY A 251 -15.32 -21.14 9.81
CA GLY A 251 -15.33 -20.97 8.37
C GLY A 251 -16.60 -21.50 7.73
N ILE A 252 -17.25 -20.67 6.90
CA ILE A 252 -18.44 -21.05 6.13
C ILE A 252 -18.10 -20.91 4.65
N GLY A 253 -18.20 -22.03 3.92
CA GLY A 253 -17.90 -22.12 2.49
C GLY A 253 -19.17 -22.13 1.61
N SER A 254 -19.06 -22.82 0.48
CA SER A 254 -20.16 -23.00 -0.46
C SER A 254 -21.28 -23.85 0.12
N GLY A 255 -22.50 -23.66 -0.40
CA GLY A 255 -23.72 -24.32 0.02
C GLY A 255 -24.69 -23.39 0.72
N GLU A 256 -25.83 -23.90 1.08
CA GLU A 256 -26.89 -23.17 1.77
C GLU A 256 -26.87 -23.45 3.27
N ILE A 257 -26.97 -22.39 4.06
CA ILE A 257 -27.10 -22.49 5.51
C ILE A 257 -28.57 -22.70 5.85
N SER A 258 -28.90 -23.81 6.52
CA SER A 258 -30.23 -24.05 7.04
C SER A 258 -30.16 -24.31 8.53
N ALA A 259 -31.19 -23.85 9.27
CA ALA A 259 -31.39 -24.22 10.67
C ALA A 259 -31.80 -25.70 10.83
N ASN A 260 -32.29 -26.32 9.76
CA ASN A 260 -32.56 -27.76 9.70
C ASN A 260 -31.25 -28.48 9.27
N PRO A 261 -30.66 -29.34 10.12
CA PRO A 261 -29.42 -30.04 9.81
C PRO A 261 -29.46 -30.86 8.51
N ASP A 262 -30.64 -31.42 8.20
CA ASP A 262 -30.84 -32.28 7.02
C ASP A 262 -30.87 -31.47 5.70
N GLU A 263 -31.10 -30.18 5.77
CA GLU A 263 -31.13 -29.25 4.62
C GLU A 263 -29.84 -28.41 4.50
N ASN A 264 -28.98 -28.49 5.50
CA ASN A 264 -27.74 -27.70 5.52
C ASN A 264 -26.69 -28.34 4.64
N THR A 265 -26.39 -27.67 3.51
CA THR A 265 -25.36 -28.09 2.54
C THR A 265 -24.09 -27.28 2.60
N ALA A 266 -24.05 -26.25 3.47
CA ALA A 266 -22.88 -25.39 3.57
C ALA A 266 -21.66 -26.15 4.11
N LEU A 267 -20.50 -25.84 3.56
CA LEU A 267 -19.22 -26.29 4.09
C LEU A 267 -18.92 -25.54 5.40
N TYR A 268 -18.71 -26.25 6.50
CA TYR A 268 -18.32 -25.72 7.80
C TYR A 268 -16.97 -26.26 8.21
N GLU A 269 -16.11 -25.38 8.69
CA GLU A 269 -14.83 -25.73 9.31
C GLU A 269 -14.62 -24.87 10.55
N PHE A 270 -13.87 -25.41 11.51
CA PHE A 270 -13.56 -24.73 12.76
C PHE A 270 -12.09 -24.91 13.12
N VAL A 271 -11.45 -23.80 13.52
CA VAL A 271 -10.08 -23.81 14.03
C VAL A 271 -10.00 -22.93 15.28
N SER A 272 -9.34 -23.41 16.31
CA SER A 272 -9.06 -22.65 17.54
C SER A 272 -7.60 -22.78 17.95
N ASP A 273 -7.11 -21.76 18.67
CA ASP A 273 -5.78 -21.74 19.26
C ASP A 273 -5.91 -21.86 20.79
N ILE A 274 -5.57 -23.02 21.32
CA ILE A 274 -5.74 -23.34 22.75
C ILE A 274 -4.84 -22.49 23.65
N THR A 275 -3.65 -22.07 23.15
CA THR A 275 -2.73 -21.22 23.89
C THR A 275 -3.36 -19.83 24.08
N LYS A 276 -3.96 -19.31 23.01
CA LYS A 276 -4.61 -18.00 23.03
C LYS A 276 -5.91 -17.99 23.81
N ILE A 277 -6.65 -19.10 23.80
CA ILE A 277 -7.81 -19.27 24.68
C ILE A 277 -7.38 -19.21 26.15
N ALA A 278 -6.25 -19.82 26.49
CA ALA A 278 -5.72 -19.80 27.86
C ALA A 278 -5.26 -18.41 28.29
N ASP A 279 -4.65 -17.64 27.39
CA ASP A 279 -4.07 -16.32 27.70
C ASP A 279 -5.12 -15.19 27.67
N TYR A 280 -6.08 -15.25 26.74
CA TYR A 280 -7.00 -14.13 26.45
C TYR A 280 -8.49 -14.50 26.56
N GLY A 281 -8.80 -15.77 26.78
CA GLY A 281 -10.19 -16.26 26.79
C GLY A 281 -10.68 -16.70 25.42
N TYR A 282 -11.89 -17.26 25.42
CA TYR A 282 -12.53 -17.78 24.21
C TYR A 282 -13.31 -16.68 23.50
N TYR A 283 -12.94 -16.40 22.24
CA TYR A 283 -13.59 -15.41 21.39
C TYR A 283 -13.65 -15.90 19.95
N GLU A 284 -14.86 -16.06 19.40
CA GLU A 284 -15.07 -16.53 18.03
C GLU A 284 -15.18 -15.39 17.03
N ASN A 285 -14.65 -15.61 15.83
CA ASN A 285 -14.90 -14.79 14.67
C ASN A 285 -15.42 -15.63 13.51
N LEU A 286 -16.16 -15.02 12.59
CA LEU A 286 -16.73 -15.67 11.43
C LEU A 286 -15.91 -15.34 10.18
N TYR A 287 -15.58 -16.38 9.41
CA TYR A 287 -15.01 -16.24 8.06
C TYR A 287 -15.95 -16.89 7.05
N GLN A 288 -16.55 -16.07 6.20
CA GLN A 288 -17.53 -16.52 5.22
C GLN A 288 -17.02 -16.26 3.80
N GLN A 289 -16.93 -17.33 2.99
CA GLN A 289 -16.52 -17.25 1.60
C GLN A 289 -17.20 -18.34 0.76
N SER A 290 -18.29 -18.00 0.12
CA SER A 290 -19.15 -18.93 -0.64
C SER A 290 -18.47 -19.60 -1.85
N SER A 291 -17.34 -19.09 -2.32
CA SER A 291 -16.55 -19.69 -3.41
C SER A 291 -15.69 -20.88 -2.98
N ILE A 292 -15.54 -21.14 -1.68
CA ILE A 292 -14.74 -22.27 -1.16
C ILE A 292 -15.62 -23.49 -1.02
N SER A 293 -15.30 -24.54 -1.77
CA SER A 293 -16.04 -25.81 -1.79
C SER A 293 -15.30 -27.00 -1.19
N THR A 294 -14.08 -26.79 -0.65
CA THR A 294 -13.28 -27.87 -0.09
C THR A 294 -12.79 -27.55 1.32
N SER A 295 -12.89 -28.54 2.23
CA SER A 295 -12.42 -28.47 3.61
C SER A 295 -10.97 -28.01 3.73
N ALA A 296 -10.07 -28.62 2.98
CA ALA A 296 -8.64 -28.30 3.04
C ALA A 296 -8.33 -26.83 2.72
N VAL A 297 -9.04 -26.23 1.77
CA VAL A 297 -8.87 -24.80 1.44
C VAL A 297 -9.47 -23.93 2.54
N MET A 298 -10.64 -24.29 3.07
CA MET A 298 -11.28 -23.56 4.16
C MET A 298 -10.39 -23.56 5.42
N VAL A 299 -9.94 -24.75 5.86
CA VAL A 299 -9.07 -24.88 7.05
C VAL A 299 -7.81 -24.05 6.90
N ARG A 300 -7.14 -24.10 5.74
CA ARG A 300 -5.96 -23.26 5.49
C ARG A 300 -6.27 -21.78 5.65
N ASN A 301 -7.36 -21.30 5.07
CA ASN A 301 -7.72 -19.89 5.08
C ASN A 301 -8.10 -19.40 6.49
N ILE A 302 -8.90 -20.17 7.23
CA ILE A 302 -9.26 -19.81 8.61
C ILE A 302 -8.08 -19.93 9.57
N THR A 303 -7.14 -20.87 9.35
CA THR A 303 -5.90 -20.96 10.12
C THR A 303 -5.02 -19.74 9.88
N ALA A 304 -4.84 -19.33 8.62
CA ALA A 304 -4.08 -18.12 8.29
C ALA A 304 -4.73 -16.87 8.92
N LYS A 305 -6.06 -16.77 8.84
CA LYS A 305 -6.81 -15.68 9.47
C LYS A 305 -6.68 -15.71 11.00
N LEU A 306 -6.78 -16.88 11.63
CA LEU A 306 -6.60 -17.04 13.07
C LEU A 306 -5.18 -16.61 13.50
N ASN A 307 -4.16 -17.01 12.76
CA ASN A 307 -2.77 -16.60 13.03
C ASN A 307 -2.59 -15.07 12.91
N ASN A 308 -3.29 -14.43 12.00
CA ASN A 308 -3.22 -12.97 11.80
C ASN A 308 -4.08 -12.17 12.82
N THR A 309 -5.10 -12.79 13.41
CA THR A 309 -6.03 -12.10 14.34
C THR A 309 -5.86 -12.52 15.79
N ALA A 310 -5.00 -13.46 16.04
CA ALA A 310 -4.95 -14.21 17.28
C ALA A 310 -4.25 -13.52 18.46
N ASN A 311 -3.66 -12.36 18.30
CA ASN A 311 -3.16 -11.54 19.40
C ASN A 311 -3.91 -10.21 19.38
N PRO A 312 -4.30 -9.65 20.53
CA PRO A 312 -4.66 -8.25 20.60
C PRO A 312 -3.45 -7.48 20.09
N ILE A 313 -3.51 -7.05 18.83
CA ILE A 313 -2.39 -6.34 18.22
C ILE A 313 -2.53 -4.90 18.68
N TRP A 314 -1.73 -4.52 19.66
CA TRP A 314 -1.49 -3.13 19.96
C TRP A 314 -0.56 -2.58 18.90
N GLN A 315 -1.09 -1.70 18.07
CA GLN A 315 -0.32 -1.03 17.05
C GLN A 315 0.20 0.28 17.62
N PRO A 316 1.53 0.44 17.77
CA PRO A 316 2.06 1.72 18.21
C PRO A 316 1.87 2.74 17.09
N GLU A 317 1.31 3.89 17.45
CA GLU A 317 1.25 5.06 16.62
C GLU A 317 2.39 5.99 17.03
N ILE A 318 3.35 6.20 16.16
CA ILE A 318 4.48 7.10 16.42
C ILE A 318 4.50 8.23 15.41
N THR A 319 5.00 9.38 15.84
CA THR A 319 5.30 10.51 14.95
C THR A 319 6.78 10.82 15.04
N LEU A 320 7.45 10.85 13.90
CA LEU A 320 8.88 11.13 13.76
C LEU A 320 9.09 12.44 13.00
N HIS A 321 10.26 13.04 13.18
CA HIS A 321 10.65 14.27 12.50
C HIS A 321 11.65 13.96 11.37
N GLY A 322 11.39 14.47 10.17
CA GLY A 322 12.22 14.25 8.99
C GLY A 322 13.66 14.75 9.11
N ARG A 323 13.94 15.65 10.05
CA ARG A 323 15.30 16.08 10.38
C ARG A 323 16.12 15.00 11.10
N GLN A 324 15.46 14.05 11.75
CA GLN A 324 16.11 12.96 12.49
C GLN A 324 16.17 11.69 11.66
N VAL A 325 15.08 11.40 10.95
CA VAL A 325 14.93 10.22 10.09
C VAL A 325 14.38 10.65 8.75
N ALA A 326 15.06 10.29 7.68
CA ALA A 326 14.67 10.71 6.34
C ALA A 326 13.72 9.67 5.69
N PRO A 327 12.52 10.10 5.22
CA PRO A 327 11.59 9.22 4.51
C PRO A 327 12.07 8.99 3.06
N LYS A 328 13.02 8.08 2.88
CA LYS A 328 13.68 7.77 1.60
C LYS A 328 14.07 6.29 1.52
N PRO A 329 14.16 5.71 0.32
CA PRO A 329 14.40 4.27 0.16
C PRO A 329 15.84 3.84 0.49
N THR A 330 16.82 4.74 0.45
CA THR A 330 18.24 4.40 0.57
C THR A 330 19.01 5.41 1.43
N GLY A 331 20.17 4.99 1.93
CA GLY A 331 21.08 5.83 2.71
C GLY A 331 20.94 5.63 4.22
N SER A 332 21.72 6.37 5.01
CA SER A 332 21.69 6.36 6.48
C SER A 332 20.49 7.13 7.05
N ASN A 333 20.13 6.82 8.28
CA ASN A 333 19.02 7.44 9.00
C ASN A 333 17.73 7.46 8.15
N LYS A 334 17.47 6.39 7.40
CA LYS A 334 16.28 6.25 6.57
C LYS A 334 15.12 5.60 7.32
N ILE A 335 13.92 5.83 6.82
CA ILE A 335 12.74 5.01 7.08
C ILE A 335 11.97 4.84 5.78
N TRP A 336 11.62 3.60 5.45
CA TRP A 336 10.87 3.32 4.23
C TRP A 336 9.82 2.23 4.45
N VAL A 337 8.88 2.12 3.54
CA VAL A 337 7.88 1.04 3.56
C VAL A 337 8.57 -0.32 3.43
N GLY A 338 8.17 -1.27 4.27
CA GLY A 338 8.82 -2.60 4.38
C GLY A 338 9.94 -2.67 5.41
N ASP A 339 10.58 -1.54 5.78
CA ASP A 339 11.65 -1.55 6.78
C ASP A 339 11.16 -2.03 8.15
N THR A 340 12.05 -2.67 8.89
CA THR A 340 11.82 -3.05 10.29
C THR A 340 12.59 -2.08 11.19
N ILE A 341 11.86 -1.37 12.05
CA ILE A 341 12.41 -0.39 12.99
C ILE A 341 12.29 -0.88 14.43
N THR A 342 13.16 -0.39 15.30
CA THR A 342 13.08 -0.65 16.74
C THR A 342 12.47 0.54 17.46
N ILE A 343 11.51 0.28 18.34
CA ILE A 343 10.92 1.28 19.24
C ILE A 343 11.32 0.95 20.67
N ASN A 344 11.73 1.96 21.41
CA ASN A 344 12.03 1.89 22.85
C ASN A 344 11.24 2.98 23.58
N ASN A 345 10.17 2.57 24.24
CA ASN A 345 9.33 3.43 25.07
C ASN A 345 9.59 3.12 26.55
N SER A 346 10.38 3.96 27.21
CA SER A 346 10.77 3.74 28.60
C SER A 346 9.65 3.97 29.62
N VAL A 347 8.53 4.55 29.20
CA VAL A 347 7.33 4.73 30.05
C VAL A 347 6.24 3.70 29.78
N ASP A 348 6.48 2.77 28.85
CA ASP A 348 5.55 1.69 28.55
C ASP A 348 5.67 0.57 29.60
N LEU A 349 4.76 0.58 30.56
CA LEU A 349 4.69 -0.45 31.61
C LEU A 349 4.16 -1.80 31.11
N THR A 350 3.57 -1.83 29.92
CA THR A 350 3.01 -3.06 29.34
C THR A 350 3.99 -3.78 28.41
N GLY A 351 5.04 -3.10 27.96
CA GLY A 351 5.98 -3.58 26.94
C GLY A 351 5.38 -3.69 25.53
N MET A 352 4.12 -3.29 25.35
CA MET A 352 3.41 -3.47 24.09
C MET A 352 3.90 -2.56 22.97
N THR A 353 4.44 -1.40 23.32
CA THR A 353 5.01 -0.43 22.39
C THR A 353 6.52 -0.60 22.20
N ASN A 354 7.16 -1.54 22.92
CA ASN A 354 8.58 -1.84 22.79
C ASN A 354 8.82 -3.01 21.83
N GLY A 355 9.90 -2.95 21.06
CA GLY A 355 10.33 -4.06 20.19
C GLY A 355 10.56 -3.67 18.75
N GLN A 356 10.52 -4.66 17.88
CA GLN A 356 10.68 -4.49 16.44
C GLN A 356 9.33 -4.44 15.72
N PHE A 357 9.22 -3.46 14.83
CA PHE A 357 8.00 -3.19 14.08
C PHE A 357 8.32 -2.98 12.61
N ARG A 358 7.53 -3.59 11.75
CA ARG A 358 7.61 -3.42 10.30
C ARG A 358 6.76 -2.24 9.86
N VAL A 359 7.29 -1.42 8.97
CA VAL A 359 6.59 -0.27 8.38
C VAL A 359 5.70 -0.77 7.25
N ASN A 360 4.40 -0.82 7.47
CA ASN A 360 3.42 -1.23 6.47
C ASN A 360 2.95 -0.08 5.59
N GLN A 361 2.91 1.13 6.14
CA GLN A 361 2.62 2.36 5.41
C GLN A 361 3.45 3.50 5.98
N LEU A 362 3.91 4.37 5.13
CA LEU A 362 4.63 5.58 5.49
C LEU A 362 3.83 6.79 5.03
N LYS A 363 3.32 7.58 5.97
CA LYS A 363 2.63 8.84 5.69
C LYS A 363 3.57 9.99 6.01
N VAL A 364 3.75 10.90 5.08
CA VAL A 364 4.64 12.05 5.23
C VAL A 364 3.88 13.33 4.89
N ALA A 365 3.84 14.25 5.84
CA ALA A 365 3.33 15.60 5.65
C ALA A 365 4.49 16.59 5.60
N ILE A 366 4.48 17.48 4.60
CA ILE A 366 5.53 18.43 4.35
C ILE A 366 4.97 19.83 4.49
N SER A 367 5.47 20.58 5.48
CA SER A 367 5.06 21.95 5.74
C SER A 367 5.51 22.91 4.62
N ALA A 368 4.98 24.13 4.59
CA ALA A 368 5.43 25.17 3.70
C ALA A 368 6.92 25.53 3.89
N THR A 369 7.47 25.31 5.08
CA THR A 369 8.88 25.52 5.41
C THR A 369 9.78 24.32 5.07
N GLY A 370 9.19 23.22 4.53
CA GLY A 370 9.93 22.01 4.20
C GLY A 370 10.13 21.05 5.38
N ASP A 371 9.57 21.35 6.56
CA ASP A 371 9.64 20.42 7.71
C ASP A 371 8.75 19.21 7.45
N GLU A 372 9.30 18.03 7.70
CA GLU A 372 8.62 16.75 7.49
C GLU A 372 8.09 16.17 8.81
N THR A 373 6.84 15.77 8.79
CA THR A 373 6.21 14.96 9.83
C THR A 373 5.94 13.57 9.27
N ILE A 374 6.49 12.55 9.91
CA ILE A 374 6.44 11.17 9.44
C ILE A 374 5.60 10.34 10.41
N SER A 375 4.54 9.72 9.91
CA SER A 375 3.62 8.87 10.68
C SER A 375 3.56 7.48 10.04
N PRO A 376 4.44 6.55 10.45
CA PRO A 376 4.41 5.19 9.95
C PRO A 376 3.24 4.39 10.55
N VAL A 377 2.59 3.57 9.74
CA VAL A 377 1.70 2.50 10.20
C VAL A 377 2.55 1.25 10.42
N LEU A 378 2.55 0.74 11.62
CA LEU A 378 3.48 -0.27 12.08
C LEU A 378 2.77 -1.61 12.34
N GLU A 379 3.47 -2.70 12.09
CA GLU A 379 3.05 -4.05 12.45
C GLU A 379 4.15 -4.71 13.28
N ARG A 380 3.78 -5.34 14.40
CA ARG A 380 4.77 -6.01 15.25
C ARG A 380 5.38 -7.20 14.54
N VAL A 381 6.71 -7.27 14.52
CA VAL A 381 7.43 -8.45 14.05
C VAL A 381 7.44 -9.47 15.19
N ASN A 382 6.76 -10.60 14.99
CA ASN A 382 6.83 -11.70 15.94
C ASN A 382 8.22 -12.33 15.86
N VAL A 383 8.99 -12.19 16.92
CA VAL A 383 10.30 -12.86 17.11
C VAL A 383 10.07 -14.23 17.70
#